data_4073b83cd315f25ab34f9eaeae35aa25
#
_entry.id   4073b83cd315f25ab34f9eaeae35aa25
#
_cell.length_a   1.000
_cell.length_b   1.000
_cell.length_c   1.000
_cell.angle_alpha   90.00
_cell.angle_beta   90.00
_cell.angle_gamma   90.00
#
_symmetry.space_group_name_H-M   'P 1'
#
loop_
_entity.id
_entity.type
_entity.pdbx_description
1 polymer ?
#
loop_
_entity_poly.entity_id
_entity_poly.type
_entity_poly.pdbx_seq_one_letter_code
_entity_poly.pdbx_strand_id
1 'polypeptide(L)'
;MKPLFPKLQSRLDQLNEILQEDISGIRVIKAFGRELYERIRFGRANNRLIRMQLKILLAFSFLSPAMNLLMSLVVVALLYRGSVLTGSGAATPGEIMAGITYTGRLLVSILILVMLSQMIARGFASWRRLREVLTVTPGFRYGDAATGPGPQGEVEFRDVTFGYPRLASPIFSGVSLRIRSGETVAVMGATGCGKTAFAGLIPRFYDPDAGTVLIDGLDVRSYSREALLGKVSFALQKSELFSATVRENISWGKPDATDEEIRAAAAAAQADEFIAKLPEGYDTLLTEGGTSLSGGQRQRIALARAILKPAEILILDDATSALDTKTEAAFFSALSRFAPGVTKIVVAQRISTARRADRIIVLEKGRIAGVGTHDELLQNCAAYQEIAASQSGRA
;
A
#
# COMPACT_ATOMS: atom_id res chain seq x y z
N MET A 1 25.81 1.80 -28.54
CA MET A 1 25.86 1.73 -27.05
C MET A 1 24.51 1.99 -26.36
N LYS A 2 23.64 2.86 -26.88
CA LYS A 2 22.31 3.15 -26.27
C LYS A 2 21.45 1.91 -25.86
N PRO A 3 21.43 0.76 -26.55
CA PRO A 3 20.55 -0.37 -26.15
C PRO A 3 21.15 -1.32 -25.11
N LEU A 4 22.43 -1.17 -24.69
CA LEU A 4 23.09 -2.14 -23.80
C LEU A 4 22.74 -1.90 -22.32
N PHE A 5 22.70 -0.65 -21.87
CA PHE A 5 22.38 -0.32 -20.47
C PHE A 5 20.95 -0.68 -20.06
N PRO A 6 19.90 -0.37 -20.85
CA PRO A 6 18.54 -0.84 -20.55
C PRO A 6 18.43 -2.36 -20.46
N LYS A 7 19.17 -3.09 -21.33
CA LYS A 7 19.21 -4.56 -21.27
C LYS A 7 19.92 -5.08 -20.02
N LEU A 8 21.00 -4.41 -19.58
CA LEU A 8 21.66 -4.76 -18.33
C LEU A 8 20.71 -4.56 -17.14
N GLN A 9 20.02 -3.41 -17.09
CA GLN A 9 19.05 -3.11 -16.02
C GLN A 9 17.94 -4.16 -16.00
N SER A 10 17.35 -4.50 -17.13
CA SER A 10 16.31 -5.55 -17.20
C SER A 10 16.81 -6.92 -16.70
N ARG A 11 18.10 -7.27 -16.91
CA ARG A 11 18.66 -8.52 -16.35
C ARG A 11 18.89 -8.47 -14.85
N LEU A 12 19.25 -7.28 -14.33
CA LEU A 12 19.37 -7.05 -12.89
C LEU A 12 18.01 -7.14 -12.22
N ASP A 13 16.98 -6.53 -12.82
CA ASP A 13 15.60 -6.57 -12.30
C ASP A 13 15.08 -8.01 -12.26
N GLN A 14 15.33 -8.82 -13.31
CA GLN A 14 14.97 -10.24 -13.32
C GLN A 14 15.69 -11.04 -12.23
N LEU A 15 16.95 -10.73 -11.93
CA LEU A 15 17.68 -11.39 -10.86
C LEU A 15 17.12 -11.04 -9.48
N ASN A 16 16.80 -9.76 -9.27
CA ASN A 16 16.20 -9.28 -8.03
C ASN A 16 14.80 -9.86 -7.80
N GLU A 17 14.00 -9.98 -8.87
CA GLU A 17 12.68 -10.62 -8.82
C GLU A 17 12.79 -12.07 -8.35
N ILE A 18 13.73 -12.87 -8.92
CA ILE A 18 13.98 -14.25 -8.48
C ILE A 18 14.41 -14.28 -7.01
N LEU A 19 15.30 -13.38 -6.58
CA LEU A 19 15.74 -13.31 -5.18
C LEU A 19 14.59 -12.99 -4.21
N GLN A 20 13.74 -12.04 -4.56
CA GLN A 20 12.58 -11.70 -3.74
C GLN A 20 11.59 -12.87 -3.65
N GLU A 21 11.37 -13.56 -4.76
CA GLU A 21 10.53 -14.75 -4.84
C GLU A 21 11.09 -15.88 -3.97
N ASP A 22 12.40 -16.16 -4.07
CA ASP A 22 13.09 -17.18 -3.27
C ASP A 22 13.06 -16.87 -1.77
N ILE A 23 13.29 -15.61 -1.38
CA ILE A 23 13.27 -15.19 0.02
C ILE A 23 11.85 -15.29 0.60
N SER A 24 10.85 -14.78 -0.10
CA SER A 24 9.47 -14.82 0.36
C SER A 24 8.89 -16.25 0.35
N GLY A 25 9.30 -17.06 -0.63
CA GLY A 25 8.87 -18.45 -0.82
C GLY A 25 9.75 -19.50 -0.13
N ILE A 26 10.74 -19.13 0.69
CA ILE A 26 11.75 -20.07 1.22
C ILE A 26 11.15 -21.28 1.96
N ARG A 27 10.04 -21.09 2.67
CA ARG A 27 9.32 -22.17 3.34
C ARG A 27 8.73 -23.17 2.35
N VAL A 28 8.20 -22.70 1.24
CA VAL A 28 7.65 -23.54 0.18
C VAL A 28 8.77 -24.31 -0.52
N ILE A 29 9.87 -23.64 -0.87
CA ILE A 29 11.04 -24.25 -1.50
C ILE A 29 11.56 -25.42 -0.63
N LYS A 30 11.68 -25.18 0.67
CA LYS A 30 12.12 -26.21 1.63
C LYS A 30 11.09 -27.34 1.81
N ALA A 31 9.80 -27.01 1.90
CA ALA A 31 8.76 -28.00 2.09
C ALA A 31 8.64 -28.98 0.90
N PHE A 32 8.96 -28.50 -0.32
CA PHE A 32 8.91 -29.31 -1.53
C PHE A 32 10.27 -29.82 -2.00
N GLY A 33 11.38 -29.55 -1.25
CA GLY A 33 12.73 -30.00 -1.60
C GLY A 33 13.24 -29.47 -2.94
N ARG A 34 12.87 -28.22 -3.30
CA ARG A 34 13.17 -27.62 -4.61
C ARG A 34 14.38 -26.71 -4.62
N GLU A 35 15.26 -26.79 -3.63
CA GLU A 35 16.45 -25.93 -3.52
C GLU A 35 17.38 -26.05 -4.74
N LEU A 36 17.55 -27.27 -5.28
CA LEU A 36 18.37 -27.47 -6.46
C LEU A 36 17.79 -26.80 -7.71
N TYR A 37 16.46 -26.85 -7.86
CA TYR A 37 15.79 -26.20 -8.97
C TYR A 37 15.98 -24.67 -8.92
N GLU A 38 15.75 -24.04 -7.77
CA GLU A 38 15.89 -22.59 -7.61
C GLU A 38 17.37 -22.17 -7.74
N ARG A 39 18.31 -22.96 -7.24
CA ARG A 39 19.75 -22.73 -7.43
C ARG A 39 20.14 -22.70 -8.93
N ILE A 40 19.59 -23.61 -9.72
CA ILE A 40 19.82 -23.64 -11.17
C ILE A 40 19.14 -22.44 -11.86
N ARG A 41 17.92 -22.08 -11.45
CA ARG A 41 17.16 -20.92 -11.95
C ARG A 41 17.92 -19.63 -11.71
N PHE A 42 18.34 -19.40 -10.48
CA PHE A 42 19.17 -18.25 -10.08
C PHE A 42 20.49 -18.22 -10.85
N GLY A 43 21.21 -19.35 -10.91
CA GLY A 43 22.48 -19.46 -11.64
C GLY A 43 22.36 -19.10 -13.12
N ARG A 44 21.27 -19.48 -13.77
CA ARG A 44 21.00 -19.10 -15.19
C ARG A 44 20.78 -17.60 -15.33
N ALA A 45 20.01 -16.98 -14.43
CA ALA A 45 19.77 -15.53 -14.45
C ALA A 45 21.07 -14.76 -14.18
N ASN A 46 21.84 -15.16 -13.15
CA ASN A 46 23.14 -14.58 -12.81
C ASN A 46 24.13 -14.67 -13.99
N ASN A 47 24.25 -15.82 -14.62
CA ASN A 47 25.13 -15.99 -15.78
C ASN A 47 24.73 -15.12 -16.97
N ARG A 48 23.43 -14.84 -17.17
CA ARG A 48 22.96 -13.88 -18.20
C ARG A 48 23.38 -12.46 -17.87
N LEU A 49 23.27 -12.07 -16.60
CA LEU A 49 23.69 -10.75 -16.10
C LEU A 49 25.20 -10.58 -16.27
N ILE A 50 26.00 -11.55 -15.80
CA ILE A 50 27.48 -11.52 -15.89
C ILE A 50 27.93 -11.41 -17.37
N ARG A 51 27.37 -12.21 -18.27
CA ARG A 51 27.71 -12.11 -19.70
C ARG A 51 27.41 -10.73 -20.29
N MET A 52 26.33 -10.09 -19.83
CA MET A 52 25.99 -8.75 -20.29
C MET A 52 26.93 -7.69 -19.70
N GLN A 53 27.30 -7.80 -18.42
CA GLN A 53 28.30 -6.94 -17.79
C GLN A 53 29.66 -7.07 -18.49
N LEU A 54 30.11 -8.31 -18.77
CA LEU A 54 31.38 -8.55 -19.47
C LEU A 54 31.39 -7.92 -20.86
N LYS A 55 30.30 -8.02 -21.63
CA LYS A 55 30.20 -7.36 -22.95
C LYS A 55 30.38 -5.85 -22.84
N ILE A 56 29.76 -5.22 -21.85
CA ILE A 56 29.89 -3.79 -21.61
C ILE A 56 31.30 -3.43 -21.17
N LEU A 57 31.85 -4.20 -20.22
CA LEU A 57 33.20 -3.99 -19.70
C LEU A 57 34.26 -4.11 -20.80
N LEU A 58 34.19 -5.14 -21.63
CA LEU A 58 35.09 -5.33 -22.78
C LEU A 58 34.99 -4.18 -23.78
N ALA A 59 33.77 -3.72 -24.09
CA ALA A 59 33.58 -2.56 -24.97
C ALA A 59 34.25 -1.29 -24.42
N PHE A 60 34.22 -1.07 -23.11
CA PHE A 60 34.87 0.08 -22.46
C PHE A 60 36.37 -0.13 -22.28
N SER A 61 36.85 -1.36 -22.07
CA SER A 61 38.28 -1.62 -21.90
C SER A 61 39.12 -1.34 -23.15
N PHE A 62 38.52 -1.39 -24.32
CA PHE A 62 39.18 -0.96 -25.56
C PHE A 62 39.29 0.55 -25.75
N LEU A 63 38.45 1.33 -25.07
CA LEU A 63 38.43 2.78 -25.24
C LEU A 63 39.71 3.42 -24.71
N SER A 64 40.18 3.02 -23.51
CA SER A 64 41.37 3.59 -22.87
C SER A 64 42.65 3.31 -23.70
N PRO A 65 42.99 2.10 -24.14
CA PRO A 65 44.13 1.85 -25.02
C PRO A 65 44.07 2.59 -26.35
N ALA A 66 42.88 2.64 -26.96
CA ALA A 66 42.69 3.37 -28.23
C ALA A 66 42.96 4.88 -28.06
N MET A 67 42.47 5.47 -26.99
CA MET A 67 42.72 6.88 -26.71
C MET A 67 44.20 7.15 -26.38
N ASN A 68 44.86 6.25 -25.63
CA ASN A 68 46.29 6.38 -25.34
C ASN A 68 47.13 6.24 -26.61
N LEU A 69 46.77 5.31 -27.51
CA LEU A 69 47.44 5.18 -28.78
C LEU A 69 47.31 6.45 -29.65
N LEU A 70 46.09 6.99 -29.76
CA LEU A 70 45.83 8.25 -30.44
C LEU A 70 46.68 9.41 -29.88
N MET A 71 46.73 9.47 -28.53
CA MET A 71 47.52 10.47 -27.84
C MET A 71 49.00 10.36 -28.15
N SER A 72 49.54 9.12 -28.08
CA SER A 72 50.94 8.86 -28.41
C SER A 72 51.29 9.29 -29.84
N LEU A 73 50.40 9.00 -30.80
CA LEU A 73 50.58 9.41 -32.21
C LEU A 73 50.57 10.95 -32.34
N VAL A 74 49.71 11.66 -31.64
CA VAL A 74 49.68 13.13 -31.62
C VAL A 74 50.97 13.70 -31.03
N VAL A 75 51.47 13.14 -29.92
CA VAL A 75 52.74 13.55 -29.28
C VAL A 75 53.93 13.33 -30.25
N VAL A 76 53.99 12.17 -30.89
CA VAL A 76 55.03 11.89 -31.92
C VAL A 76 54.99 12.88 -33.10
N ALA A 77 53.78 13.19 -33.57
CA ALA A 77 53.57 14.16 -34.64
C ALA A 77 53.98 15.60 -34.21
N LEU A 78 53.65 15.97 -32.96
CA LEU A 78 54.10 17.26 -32.42
C LEU A 78 55.61 17.36 -32.26
N LEU A 79 56.27 16.30 -31.77
CA LEU A 79 57.73 16.23 -31.67
C LEU A 79 58.39 16.32 -33.05
N TYR A 80 57.90 15.54 -34.02
CA TYR A 80 58.45 15.55 -35.38
C TYR A 80 58.32 16.93 -36.04
N ARG A 81 57.12 17.51 -36.08
CA ARG A 81 56.89 18.85 -36.66
C ARG A 81 57.58 19.92 -35.84
N GLY A 82 57.59 19.80 -34.52
CA GLY A 82 58.26 20.74 -33.61
C GLY A 82 59.76 20.75 -33.84
N SER A 83 60.42 19.62 -34.04
CA SER A 83 61.88 19.54 -34.34
C SER A 83 62.24 20.29 -35.65
N VAL A 84 61.37 20.13 -36.67
CA VAL A 84 61.57 20.86 -37.96
C VAL A 84 61.42 22.37 -37.78
N LEU A 85 60.37 22.81 -37.04
CA LEU A 85 60.12 24.25 -36.77
C LEU A 85 61.20 24.89 -35.88
N THR A 86 61.71 24.14 -34.92
CA THR A 86 62.83 24.61 -34.09
C THR A 86 64.13 24.74 -34.88
N GLY A 87 64.41 23.79 -35.82
CA GLY A 87 65.57 23.82 -36.70
C GLY A 87 65.54 24.98 -37.68
N SER A 88 64.34 25.51 -38.04
CA SER A 88 64.15 26.68 -38.89
C SER A 88 64.05 27.98 -38.07
N GLY A 89 64.11 27.94 -36.76
CA GLY A 89 63.93 29.12 -35.86
C GLY A 89 62.49 29.62 -35.74
N ALA A 90 61.53 28.88 -36.26
CA ALA A 90 60.11 29.28 -36.28
C ALA A 90 59.36 28.90 -35.01
N ALA A 91 59.94 28.07 -34.11
CA ALA A 91 59.38 27.75 -32.80
C ALA A 91 60.49 27.50 -31.77
N THR A 92 60.18 27.72 -30.50
CA THR A 92 61.06 27.42 -29.38
C THR A 92 60.78 26.03 -28.81
N PRO A 93 61.73 25.35 -28.18
CA PRO A 93 61.52 24.09 -27.48
C PRO A 93 60.43 24.15 -26.40
N GLY A 94 60.27 25.32 -25.73
CA GLY A 94 59.25 25.59 -24.72
C GLY A 94 57.82 25.57 -25.31
N GLU A 95 57.63 26.07 -26.51
CA GLU A 95 56.34 26.03 -27.22
C GLU A 95 55.91 24.58 -27.58
N ILE A 96 56.85 23.75 -27.95
CA ILE A 96 56.60 22.34 -28.24
C ILE A 96 56.18 21.61 -26.95
N MET A 97 56.91 21.81 -25.85
CA MET A 97 56.56 21.26 -24.55
C MET A 97 55.21 21.74 -24.03
N ALA A 98 54.89 23.00 -24.24
CA ALA A 98 53.56 23.55 -23.94
C ALA A 98 52.48 22.88 -24.78
N GLY A 99 52.70 22.66 -26.07
CA GLY A 99 51.79 21.97 -26.98
C GLY A 99 51.49 20.52 -26.54
N ILE A 100 52.53 19.79 -26.13
CA ILE A 100 52.37 18.41 -25.59
C ILE A 100 51.53 18.43 -24.29
N THR A 101 51.86 19.38 -23.38
CA THR A 101 51.14 19.50 -22.11
C THR A 101 49.66 19.84 -22.31
N TYR A 102 49.35 20.79 -23.21
CA TYR A 102 47.97 21.17 -23.51
C TYR A 102 47.20 20.07 -24.20
N THR A 103 47.83 19.31 -25.08
CA THR A 103 47.19 18.12 -25.71
C THR A 103 46.81 17.10 -24.67
N GLY A 104 47.67 16.81 -23.67
CA GLY A 104 47.35 15.94 -22.54
C GLY A 104 46.17 16.42 -21.73
N ARG A 105 46.12 17.70 -21.41
CA ARG A 105 45.02 18.31 -20.65
C ARG A 105 43.71 18.27 -21.44
N LEU A 106 43.73 18.53 -22.76
CA LEU A 106 42.55 18.42 -23.62
C LEU A 106 41.96 17.03 -23.59
N LEU A 107 42.79 15.99 -23.68
CA LEU A 107 42.30 14.59 -23.61
C LEU A 107 41.59 14.30 -22.31
N VAL A 108 42.19 14.64 -21.16
CA VAL A 108 41.57 14.49 -19.84
C VAL A 108 40.23 15.22 -19.76
N SER A 109 40.19 16.45 -20.26
CA SER A 109 38.95 17.25 -20.28
C SER A 109 37.85 16.62 -21.11
N ILE A 110 38.16 16.00 -22.25
CA ILE A 110 37.19 15.26 -23.09
C ILE A 110 36.66 14.05 -22.34
N LEU A 111 37.52 13.29 -21.65
CA LEU A 111 37.11 12.13 -20.86
C LEU A 111 36.16 12.54 -19.72
N ILE A 112 36.45 13.65 -19.05
CA ILE A 112 35.58 14.21 -17.99
C ILE A 112 34.23 14.60 -18.56
N LEU A 113 34.20 15.27 -19.74
CA LEU A 113 32.94 15.66 -20.40
C LEU A 113 32.08 14.42 -20.75
N VAL A 114 32.70 13.33 -21.23
CA VAL A 114 31.99 12.07 -21.48
C VAL A 114 31.39 11.49 -20.20
N MET A 115 32.15 11.48 -19.10
CA MET A 115 31.62 11.03 -17.80
C MET A 115 30.49 11.90 -17.29
N LEU A 116 30.63 13.22 -17.35
CA LEU A 116 29.60 14.16 -16.94
C LEU A 116 28.31 14.01 -17.74
N SER A 117 28.42 13.81 -19.05
CA SER A 117 27.24 13.60 -19.92
C SER A 117 26.40 12.39 -19.49
N GLN A 118 27.04 11.30 -19.06
CA GLN A 118 26.35 10.13 -18.54
C GLN A 118 25.68 10.38 -17.17
N MET A 119 26.34 11.16 -16.30
CA MET A 119 25.81 11.53 -14.99
C MET A 119 24.60 12.46 -15.12
N ILE A 120 24.67 13.44 -16.01
CA ILE A 120 23.55 14.33 -16.34
C ILE A 120 22.37 13.56 -16.90
N ALA A 121 22.60 12.63 -17.86
CA ALA A 121 21.54 11.80 -18.43
C ALA A 121 20.81 10.96 -17.36
N ARG A 122 21.53 10.40 -16.39
CA ARG A 122 20.95 9.69 -15.25
C ARG A 122 20.16 10.62 -14.33
N GLY A 123 20.69 11.81 -14.06
CA GLY A 123 20.01 12.86 -13.30
C GLY A 123 18.68 13.25 -13.91
N PHE A 124 18.64 13.49 -15.22
CA PHE A 124 17.39 13.80 -15.94
C PHE A 124 16.38 12.66 -15.89
N ALA A 125 16.83 11.40 -16.01
CA ALA A 125 15.94 10.25 -15.90
C ALA A 125 15.34 10.11 -14.49
N SER A 126 16.11 10.37 -13.45
CA SER A 126 15.63 10.40 -12.06
C SER A 126 14.68 11.57 -11.80
N TRP A 127 15.02 12.76 -12.29
CA TRP A 127 14.16 13.94 -12.21
C TRP A 127 12.79 13.70 -12.86
N ARG A 128 12.77 13.08 -14.04
CA ARG A 128 11.51 12.75 -14.73
C ARG A 128 10.62 11.86 -13.87
N ARG A 129 11.16 10.81 -13.26
CA ARG A 129 10.40 9.92 -12.37
C ARG A 129 9.89 10.64 -11.13
N LEU A 130 10.72 11.47 -10.52
CA LEU A 130 10.30 12.31 -9.39
C LEU A 130 9.17 13.26 -9.79
N ARG A 131 9.33 13.92 -10.93
CA ARG A 131 8.32 14.83 -11.46
C ARG A 131 7.00 14.11 -11.74
N GLU A 132 7.03 12.91 -12.32
CA GLU A 132 5.82 12.10 -12.54
C GLU A 132 5.04 11.88 -11.25
N VAL A 133 5.72 11.61 -10.12
CA VAL A 133 5.07 11.45 -8.81
C VAL A 133 4.60 12.80 -8.24
N LEU A 134 5.45 13.82 -8.28
CA LEU A 134 5.14 15.14 -7.72
C LEU A 134 4.02 15.89 -8.47
N THR A 135 3.82 15.57 -9.75
CA THR A 135 2.77 16.19 -10.58
C THR A 135 1.45 15.41 -10.55
N VAL A 136 1.40 14.27 -9.85
CA VAL A 136 0.12 13.57 -9.65
C VAL A 136 -0.78 14.45 -8.79
N THR A 137 -1.85 14.93 -9.38
CA THR A 137 -2.92 15.60 -8.64
C THR A 137 -3.81 14.53 -8.02
N PRO A 138 -4.14 14.62 -6.72
CA PRO A 138 -5.11 13.72 -6.11
C PRO A 138 -6.41 13.72 -6.91
N GLY A 139 -6.95 12.54 -7.20
CA GLY A 139 -8.21 12.40 -7.95
C GLY A 139 -9.41 12.96 -7.18
N PHE A 140 -9.28 13.12 -5.86
CA PHE A 140 -10.33 13.62 -4.98
C PHE A 140 -10.15 15.11 -4.71
N ARG A 141 -11.23 15.86 -4.91
CA ARG A 141 -11.37 17.23 -4.39
C ARG A 141 -12.42 17.18 -3.28
N TYR A 142 -12.01 17.52 -2.07
CA TYR A 142 -12.91 17.67 -0.93
C TYR A 142 -13.58 19.04 -1.02
N GLY A 143 -14.79 19.15 -0.43
CA GLY A 143 -15.44 20.42 -0.18
C GLY A 143 -14.91 21.09 1.10
N ASP A 144 -15.67 22.06 1.61
CA ASP A 144 -15.30 22.84 2.78
C ASP A 144 -16.29 22.67 3.95
N ALA A 145 -17.35 21.86 3.78
CA ALA A 145 -18.35 21.67 4.82
C ALA A 145 -17.77 20.89 6.03
N ALA A 146 -18.12 21.37 7.22
CA ALA A 146 -17.76 20.72 8.47
C ALA A 146 -18.85 19.77 9.00
N THR A 147 -20.12 20.08 8.73
CA THR A 147 -21.30 19.35 9.24
C THR A 147 -22.38 19.21 8.18
N GLY A 148 -23.18 18.16 8.27
CA GLY A 148 -24.38 17.97 7.46
C GLY A 148 -25.65 18.45 8.18
N PRO A 149 -26.76 18.61 7.45
CA PRO A 149 -28.04 19.08 8.01
C PRO A 149 -28.88 17.99 8.70
N GLY A 150 -28.51 16.71 8.52
CA GLY A 150 -29.26 15.56 9.03
C GLY A 150 -28.83 15.10 10.44
N PRO A 151 -29.42 14.01 10.95
CA PRO A 151 -29.03 13.40 12.22
C PRO A 151 -27.60 12.90 12.17
N GLN A 152 -26.83 13.16 13.25
CA GLN A 152 -25.41 12.76 13.34
C GLN A 152 -25.23 11.25 13.22
N GLY A 153 -24.34 10.81 12.33
CA GLY A 153 -24.03 9.41 12.10
C GLY A 153 -25.04 8.69 11.18
N GLU A 154 -25.95 9.41 10.52
CA GLU A 154 -26.82 8.82 9.50
C GLU A 154 -26.03 8.62 8.19
N VAL A 155 -26.22 7.47 7.54
CA VAL A 155 -25.60 7.16 6.23
C VAL A 155 -26.70 6.82 5.22
N GLU A 156 -26.65 7.44 4.04
CA GLU A 156 -27.60 7.17 2.98
C GLU A 156 -26.88 6.96 1.64
N PHE A 157 -27.24 5.90 0.94
CA PHE A 157 -26.84 5.62 -0.43
C PHE A 157 -28.06 5.94 -1.34
N ARG A 158 -27.87 6.76 -2.37
CA ARG A 158 -28.89 7.12 -3.35
C ARG A 158 -28.44 6.71 -4.74
N ASP A 159 -29.04 5.64 -5.25
CA ASP A 159 -28.82 5.10 -6.60
C ASP A 159 -27.32 4.91 -6.94
N VAL A 160 -26.57 4.37 -5.97
CA VAL A 160 -25.12 4.29 -6.05
C VAL A 160 -24.70 3.13 -6.96
N THR A 161 -23.89 3.46 -7.96
CA THR A 161 -23.19 2.52 -8.85
C THR A 161 -21.68 2.70 -8.65
N PHE A 162 -20.95 1.59 -8.50
CA PHE A 162 -19.51 1.63 -8.28
C PHE A 162 -18.80 0.43 -8.88
N GLY A 163 -17.62 0.69 -9.50
CA GLY A 163 -16.65 -0.29 -9.95
C GLY A 163 -15.22 0.18 -9.75
N TYR A 164 -14.27 -0.75 -9.56
CA TYR A 164 -12.87 -0.34 -9.53
C TYR A 164 -12.36 0.03 -10.94
N PRO A 165 -11.48 1.03 -11.09
CA PRO A 165 -11.09 1.61 -12.38
C PRO A 165 -10.52 0.64 -13.45
N ARG A 166 -10.27 -0.62 -13.10
CA ARG A 166 -9.72 -1.64 -14.02
C ARG A 166 -10.66 -2.80 -14.28
N LEU A 167 -11.87 -2.77 -13.72
CA LEU A 167 -12.86 -3.81 -13.94
C LEU A 167 -13.77 -3.43 -15.11
N ALA A 168 -14.11 -4.42 -15.94
CA ALA A 168 -15.00 -4.22 -17.10
C ALA A 168 -16.47 -3.99 -16.72
N SER A 169 -16.87 -4.34 -15.49
CA SER A 169 -18.24 -4.21 -14.99
C SER A 169 -18.26 -3.63 -13.57
N PRO A 170 -19.30 -2.88 -13.20
CA PRO A 170 -19.44 -2.37 -11.85
C PRO A 170 -19.58 -3.51 -10.83
N ILE A 171 -19.12 -3.27 -9.61
CA ILE A 171 -19.25 -4.21 -8.48
C ILE A 171 -20.69 -4.21 -7.99
N PHE A 172 -21.32 -3.04 -7.95
CA PHE A 172 -22.74 -2.89 -7.65
C PHE A 172 -23.35 -1.70 -8.42
N SER A 173 -24.65 -1.81 -8.66
CA SER A 173 -25.39 -0.84 -9.49
C SER A 173 -26.73 -0.53 -8.87
N GLY A 174 -27.07 0.78 -8.78
CA GLY A 174 -28.36 1.24 -8.32
C GLY A 174 -28.66 0.94 -6.85
N VAL A 175 -27.64 0.92 -5.98
CA VAL A 175 -27.82 0.64 -4.56
C VAL A 175 -28.41 1.86 -3.86
N SER A 176 -29.59 1.69 -3.27
CA SER A 176 -30.25 2.70 -2.44
C SER A 176 -30.55 2.12 -1.06
N LEU A 177 -30.08 2.79 -0.01
CA LEU A 177 -30.19 2.32 1.37
C LEU A 177 -30.01 3.50 2.33
N ARG A 178 -30.72 3.46 3.45
CA ARG A 178 -30.53 4.39 4.57
C ARG A 178 -30.25 3.64 5.84
N ILE A 179 -29.17 4.00 6.53
CA ILE A 179 -28.75 3.51 7.85
C ILE A 179 -28.99 4.65 8.83
N ARG A 180 -29.79 4.39 9.85
CA ARG A 180 -30.19 5.41 10.81
C ARG A 180 -29.06 5.70 11.80
N SER A 181 -29.08 6.90 12.36
CA SER A 181 -28.18 7.28 13.46
C SER A 181 -28.28 6.28 14.62
N GLY A 182 -27.15 5.82 15.14
CA GLY A 182 -27.06 4.85 16.23
C GLY A 182 -27.43 3.41 15.91
N GLU A 183 -27.88 3.13 14.65
CA GLU A 183 -28.24 1.77 14.21
C GLU A 183 -26.99 0.88 14.07
N THR A 184 -27.11 -0.37 14.48
CA THR A 184 -26.11 -1.41 14.17
C THR A 184 -26.58 -2.21 12.98
N VAL A 185 -25.83 -2.14 11.88
CA VAL A 185 -26.17 -2.83 10.62
C VAL A 185 -25.08 -3.84 10.27
N ALA A 186 -25.49 -5.08 9.97
CA ALA A 186 -24.58 -6.08 9.42
C ALA A 186 -24.70 -6.13 7.88
N VAL A 187 -23.57 -6.14 7.18
CA VAL A 187 -23.49 -6.30 5.74
C VAL A 187 -22.98 -7.70 5.44
N MET A 188 -23.82 -8.52 4.82
CA MET A 188 -23.54 -9.91 4.45
C MET A 188 -23.58 -10.16 2.95
N GLY A 189 -23.07 -11.29 2.51
CA GLY A 189 -23.09 -11.73 1.12
C GLY A 189 -21.87 -12.58 0.79
N ALA A 190 -21.87 -13.22 -0.37
CA ALA A 190 -20.78 -14.08 -0.84
C ALA A 190 -19.45 -13.31 -0.93
N THR A 191 -18.34 -14.06 -0.95
CA THR A 191 -17.01 -13.45 -1.17
C THR A 191 -16.97 -12.78 -2.54
N GLY A 192 -16.46 -11.55 -2.59
CA GLY A 192 -16.37 -10.79 -3.84
C GLY A 192 -17.65 -10.02 -4.25
N CYS A 193 -18.73 -10.06 -3.47
CA CYS A 193 -19.98 -9.33 -3.80
C CYS A 193 -19.93 -7.81 -3.54
N GLY A 194 -18.77 -7.27 -3.08
CA GLY A 194 -18.57 -5.82 -2.92
C GLY A 194 -18.74 -5.26 -1.50
N LYS A 195 -18.82 -6.09 -0.44
CA LYS A 195 -18.98 -5.62 0.95
C LYS A 195 -17.95 -4.58 1.39
N THR A 196 -16.67 -4.86 1.15
CA THR A 196 -15.56 -3.92 1.44
C THR A 196 -15.66 -2.65 0.61
N ALA A 197 -16.07 -2.75 -0.66
CA ALA A 197 -16.29 -1.59 -1.51
C ALA A 197 -17.44 -0.73 -0.99
N PHE A 198 -18.58 -1.35 -0.60
CA PHE A 198 -19.71 -0.68 0.03
C PHE A 198 -19.27 0.09 1.30
N ALA A 199 -18.55 -0.57 2.19
CA ALA A 199 -18.02 0.04 3.41
C ALA A 199 -17.02 1.18 3.11
N GLY A 200 -16.17 1.01 2.10
CA GLY A 200 -15.12 1.98 1.72
C GLY A 200 -15.62 3.25 1.04
N LEU A 201 -16.86 3.26 0.52
CA LEU A 201 -17.48 4.48 -0.03
C LEU A 201 -17.89 5.48 1.05
N ILE A 202 -18.17 5.03 2.27
CA ILE A 202 -18.62 5.88 3.37
C ILE A 202 -17.52 6.87 3.80
N PRO A 203 -16.27 6.44 4.10
CA PRO A 203 -15.16 7.35 4.36
C PRO A 203 -14.57 7.96 3.08
N ARG A 204 -15.21 7.72 1.91
CA ARG A 204 -14.77 8.21 0.61
C ARG A 204 -13.35 7.73 0.24
N PHE A 205 -13.05 6.43 0.44
CA PHE A 205 -11.83 5.84 -0.13
C PHE A 205 -11.92 5.78 -1.66
N TYR A 206 -13.13 5.79 -2.18
CA TYR A 206 -13.47 5.88 -3.60
C TYR A 206 -14.67 6.78 -3.79
N ASP A 207 -14.79 7.43 -4.94
CA ASP A 207 -16.03 8.09 -5.37
C ASP A 207 -16.90 7.09 -6.14
N PRO A 208 -18.23 7.13 -6.03
CA PRO A 208 -19.11 6.32 -6.86
C PRO A 208 -19.08 6.79 -8.32
N ASP A 209 -19.27 5.85 -9.27
CA ASP A 209 -19.38 6.15 -10.70
C ASP A 209 -20.69 6.88 -11.01
N ALA A 210 -21.78 6.54 -10.29
CA ALA A 210 -23.06 7.23 -10.35
C ALA A 210 -23.75 7.20 -8.98
N GLY A 211 -24.69 8.10 -8.78
CA GLY A 211 -25.39 8.28 -7.51
C GLY A 211 -24.59 9.07 -6.48
N THR A 212 -25.06 9.04 -5.23
CA THR A 212 -24.47 9.81 -4.14
C THR A 212 -24.46 9.01 -2.84
N VAL A 213 -23.40 9.18 -2.04
CA VAL A 213 -23.32 8.71 -0.65
C VAL A 213 -23.41 9.95 0.24
N LEU A 214 -24.33 9.94 1.18
CA LEU A 214 -24.53 11.03 2.13
C LEU A 214 -24.22 10.57 3.53
N ILE A 215 -23.60 11.46 4.32
CA ILE A 215 -23.49 11.38 5.76
C ILE A 215 -24.21 12.60 6.33
N ASP A 216 -25.07 12.39 7.31
CA ASP A 216 -25.87 13.46 7.94
C ASP A 216 -26.65 14.31 6.91
N GLY A 217 -27.15 13.66 5.86
CA GLY A 217 -27.89 14.31 4.77
C GLY A 217 -27.04 15.13 3.79
N LEU A 218 -25.71 15.17 3.94
CA LEU A 218 -24.78 15.88 3.06
C LEU A 218 -23.91 14.91 2.26
N ASP A 219 -23.71 15.18 0.98
CA ASP A 219 -22.84 14.38 0.11
C ASP A 219 -21.40 14.34 0.67
N VAL A 220 -20.80 13.14 0.76
CA VAL A 220 -19.44 12.94 1.27
C VAL A 220 -18.39 13.76 0.50
N ARG A 221 -18.67 14.14 -0.76
CA ARG A 221 -17.80 14.99 -1.58
C ARG A 221 -17.79 16.45 -1.15
N SER A 222 -18.84 16.90 -0.46
CA SER A 222 -19.00 18.28 0.00
C SER A 222 -18.28 18.55 1.33
N TYR A 223 -17.95 17.52 2.08
CA TYR A 223 -17.22 17.67 3.33
C TYR A 223 -15.76 18.08 3.11
N SER A 224 -15.18 18.82 4.07
CA SER A 224 -13.72 18.90 4.21
C SER A 224 -13.18 17.51 4.56
N ARG A 225 -11.92 17.25 4.20
CA ARG A 225 -11.28 15.96 4.48
C ARG A 225 -11.26 15.65 5.97
N GLU A 226 -10.91 16.64 6.76
CA GLU A 226 -10.79 16.54 8.21
C GLU A 226 -12.15 16.24 8.86
N ALA A 227 -13.20 16.93 8.41
CA ALA A 227 -14.55 16.73 8.91
C ALA A 227 -15.08 15.34 8.56
N LEU A 228 -14.96 14.90 7.30
CA LEU A 228 -15.41 13.58 6.88
C LEU A 228 -14.69 12.45 7.62
N LEU A 229 -13.36 12.51 7.63
CA LEU A 229 -12.56 11.48 8.30
C LEU A 229 -12.70 11.56 9.82
N GLY A 230 -13.01 12.72 10.40
CA GLY A 230 -13.34 12.85 11.82
C GLY A 230 -14.61 12.08 12.22
N LYS A 231 -15.62 12.05 11.32
CA LYS A 231 -16.91 11.38 11.58
C LYS A 231 -16.86 9.86 11.50
N VAL A 232 -15.90 9.29 10.77
CA VAL A 232 -15.86 7.86 10.48
C VAL A 232 -14.62 7.21 11.08
N SER A 233 -14.80 6.17 11.87
CA SER A 233 -13.75 5.24 12.27
C SER A 233 -13.86 3.95 11.46
N PHE A 234 -12.73 3.40 11.03
CA PHE A 234 -12.69 2.23 10.16
C PHE A 234 -11.67 1.20 10.66
N ALA A 235 -12.14 0.00 11.00
CA ALA A 235 -11.28 -1.16 11.22
C ALA A 235 -11.20 -1.99 9.93
N LEU A 236 -10.02 -2.02 9.34
CA LEU A 236 -9.77 -2.72 8.07
C LEU A 236 -9.74 -4.24 8.25
N GLN A 237 -10.09 -4.98 7.22
CA GLN A 237 -9.99 -6.44 7.14
C GLN A 237 -8.58 -6.93 7.46
N LYS A 238 -7.55 -6.28 6.90
CA LYS A 238 -6.15 -6.56 7.19
C LYS A 238 -5.68 -5.66 8.33
N SER A 239 -5.47 -6.26 9.49
CA SER A 239 -5.00 -5.53 10.69
C SER A 239 -3.51 -5.21 10.57
N GLU A 240 -3.18 -4.08 9.95
CA GLU A 240 -1.80 -3.60 9.86
C GLU A 240 -1.43 -2.81 11.11
N LEU A 241 -0.31 -3.19 11.72
CA LEU A 241 0.28 -2.50 12.85
C LEU A 241 1.60 -1.86 12.42
N PHE A 242 1.87 -0.68 12.97
CA PHE A 242 3.09 0.06 12.72
C PHE A 242 4.24 -0.45 13.61
N SER A 243 5.47 -0.27 13.15
CA SER A 243 6.69 -0.47 13.96
C SER A 243 6.79 0.61 15.03
N ALA A 244 6.00 0.42 16.08
CA ALA A 244 5.82 1.36 17.19
C ALA A 244 5.36 0.54 18.41
N THR A 245 5.25 1.15 19.57
CA THR A 245 4.72 0.47 20.77
C THR A 245 3.25 0.08 20.60
N VAL A 246 2.77 -0.85 21.42
CA VAL A 246 1.33 -1.18 21.48
C VAL A 246 0.50 0.06 21.80
N ARG A 247 0.94 0.87 22.76
CA ARG A 247 0.36 2.16 23.13
C ARG A 247 0.20 3.08 21.92
N GLU A 248 1.28 3.36 21.21
CA GLU A 248 1.28 4.21 20.02
C GLU A 248 0.40 3.66 18.90
N ASN A 249 0.36 2.34 18.73
CA ASN A 249 -0.54 1.71 17.77
C ASN A 249 -2.02 1.93 18.12
N ILE A 250 -2.40 1.89 19.38
CA ILE A 250 -3.79 2.14 19.82
C ILE A 250 -4.10 3.63 19.74
N SER A 251 -3.22 4.50 20.29
CA SER A 251 -3.40 5.94 20.30
C SER A 251 -3.41 6.59 18.91
N TRP A 252 -3.05 5.86 17.85
CA TRP A 252 -3.22 6.34 16.47
C TRP A 252 -4.66 6.75 16.15
N GLY A 253 -5.66 6.18 16.83
CA GLY A 253 -7.06 6.58 16.71
C GLY A 253 -7.37 7.93 17.35
N LYS A 254 -6.65 8.27 18.43
CA LYS A 254 -6.75 9.52 19.20
C LYS A 254 -5.37 9.82 19.80
N PRO A 255 -4.54 10.68 19.14
CA PRO A 255 -3.15 10.93 19.55
C PRO A 255 -2.99 11.53 20.94
N ASP A 256 -3.99 12.26 21.42
CA ASP A 256 -4.06 12.90 22.74
C ASP A 256 -4.79 12.06 23.79
N ALA A 257 -5.01 10.76 23.53
CA ALA A 257 -5.69 9.85 24.46
C ALA A 257 -4.88 9.66 25.74
N THR A 258 -5.56 9.68 26.88
CA THR A 258 -4.95 9.32 28.16
C THR A 258 -4.68 7.83 28.25
N ASP A 259 -3.83 7.43 29.20
CA ASP A 259 -3.53 6.01 29.45
C ASP A 259 -4.78 5.24 29.84
N GLU A 260 -5.68 5.86 30.58
CA GLU A 260 -6.96 5.28 30.99
C GLU A 260 -7.86 5.01 29.75
N GLU A 261 -7.93 5.97 28.83
CA GLU A 261 -8.70 5.81 27.58
C GLU A 261 -8.12 4.70 26.71
N ILE A 262 -6.79 4.62 26.56
CA ILE A 262 -6.11 3.56 25.82
C ILE A 262 -6.40 2.20 26.43
N ARG A 263 -6.27 2.05 27.75
CA ARG A 263 -6.58 0.81 28.46
C ARG A 263 -8.06 0.44 28.37
N ALA A 264 -8.96 1.40 28.49
CA ALA A 264 -10.39 1.18 28.36
C ALA A 264 -10.75 0.67 26.94
N ALA A 265 -10.16 1.26 25.89
CA ALA A 265 -10.33 0.80 24.51
C ALA A 265 -9.74 -0.60 24.30
N ALA A 266 -8.56 -0.88 24.86
CA ALA A 266 -7.94 -2.19 24.81
C ALA A 266 -8.78 -3.26 25.55
N ALA A 267 -9.31 -2.94 26.70
CA ALA A 267 -10.21 -3.83 27.45
C ALA A 267 -11.50 -4.11 26.69
N ALA A 268 -12.12 -3.07 26.10
CA ALA A 268 -13.30 -3.23 25.26
C ALA A 268 -13.02 -4.09 24.00
N ALA A 269 -11.84 -3.96 23.41
CA ALA A 269 -11.37 -4.80 22.29
C ALA A 269 -10.88 -6.19 22.75
N GLN A 270 -11.01 -6.57 24.02
CA GLN A 270 -10.50 -7.81 24.58
C GLN A 270 -8.98 -7.98 24.41
N ALA A 271 -8.23 -6.87 24.40
CA ALA A 271 -6.79 -6.85 24.16
C ALA A 271 -5.97 -6.71 25.46
N ASP A 272 -6.48 -6.08 26.50
CA ASP A 272 -5.75 -5.72 27.70
C ASP A 272 -5.08 -6.92 28.40
N GLU A 273 -5.79 -8.04 28.50
CA GLU A 273 -5.26 -9.25 29.15
C GLU A 273 -3.99 -9.82 28.49
N PHE A 274 -3.94 -9.85 27.16
CA PHE A 274 -2.74 -10.35 26.49
C PHE A 274 -1.65 -9.27 26.41
N ILE A 275 -2.01 -7.99 26.32
CA ILE A 275 -1.04 -6.89 26.34
C ILE A 275 -0.28 -6.89 27.65
N ALA A 276 -0.96 -7.08 28.79
CA ALA A 276 -0.33 -7.17 30.11
C ALA A 276 0.66 -8.35 30.24
N LYS A 277 0.55 -9.37 29.39
CA LYS A 277 1.47 -10.53 29.35
C LYS A 277 2.67 -10.33 28.43
N LEU A 278 2.71 -9.24 27.65
CA LEU A 278 3.87 -8.89 26.83
C LEU A 278 5.04 -8.40 27.72
N PRO A 279 6.30 -8.53 27.29
CA PRO A 279 7.47 -8.21 28.13
C PRO A 279 7.46 -6.81 28.74
N GLU A 280 6.99 -5.80 27.96
CA GLU A 280 6.91 -4.40 28.40
C GLU A 280 5.45 -3.89 28.38
N GLY A 281 4.47 -4.81 28.35
CA GLY A 281 3.06 -4.46 28.32
C GLY A 281 2.70 -3.54 27.15
N TYR A 282 2.10 -2.38 27.45
CA TYR A 282 1.71 -1.38 26.47
C TYR A 282 2.90 -0.70 25.78
N ASP A 283 4.08 -0.72 26.37
CA ASP A 283 5.30 -0.11 25.82
C ASP A 283 6.12 -1.11 24.99
N THR A 284 5.64 -2.35 24.86
CA THR A 284 6.26 -3.37 23.99
C THR A 284 6.31 -2.87 22.56
N LEU A 285 7.52 -2.82 21.98
CA LEU A 285 7.76 -2.43 20.59
C LEU A 285 7.33 -3.57 19.64
N LEU A 286 6.47 -3.27 18.71
CA LEU A 286 6.02 -4.21 17.69
C LEU A 286 6.92 -4.14 16.46
N THR A 287 7.18 -5.30 15.85
CA THR A 287 7.85 -5.38 14.54
C THR A 287 6.92 -4.93 13.42
N GLU A 288 7.47 -4.63 12.26
CA GLU A 288 6.71 -4.26 11.06
C GLU A 288 5.59 -5.26 10.77
N GLY A 289 4.37 -4.73 10.60
CA GLY A 289 3.15 -5.53 10.43
C GLY A 289 2.73 -6.35 11.66
N GLY A 290 3.37 -6.17 12.83
CA GLY A 290 3.05 -6.90 14.06
C GLY A 290 3.29 -8.41 13.95
N THR A 291 4.32 -8.83 13.20
CA THR A 291 4.61 -10.25 12.90
C THR A 291 4.94 -11.07 14.16
N SER A 292 5.31 -10.44 15.27
CA SER A 292 5.52 -11.07 16.58
C SER A 292 4.20 -11.49 17.28
N LEU A 293 3.05 -11.00 16.82
CA LEU A 293 1.73 -11.27 17.39
C LEU A 293 0.94 -12.29 16.56
N SER A 294 0.03 -13.01 17.21
CA SER A 294 -0.94 -13.84 16.51
C SER A 294 -1.94 -12.98 15.70
N GLY A 295 -2.63 -13.59 14.71
CA GLY A 295 -3.65 -12.88 13.90
C GLY A 295 -4.75 -12.23 14.76
N GLY A 296 -5.26 -12.96 15.74
CA GLY A 296 -6.28 -12.45 16.67
C GLY A 296 -5.78 -11.36 17.61
N GLN A 297 -4.50 -11.39 18.02
CA GLN A 297 -3.89 -10.32 18.82
C GLN A 297 -3.75 -9.03 18.00
N ARG A 298 -3.29 -9.14 16.75
CA ARG A 298 -3.23 -7.99 15.84
C ARG A 298 -4.61 -7.37 15.60
N GLN A 299 -5.61 -8.20 15.34
CA GLN A 299 -6.99 -7.74 15.17
C GLN A 299 -7.51 -6.98 16.38
N ARG A 300 -7.30 -7.49 17.60
CA ARG A 300 -7.74 -6.82 18.84
C ARG A 300 -7.06 -5.47 19.06
N ILE A 301 -5.78 -5.31 18.74
CA ILE A 301 -5.11 -3.99 18.77
C ILE A 301 -5.71 -3.04 17.71
N ALA A 302 -5.95 -3.53 16.50
CA ALA A 302 -6.57 -2.72 15.45
C ALA A 302 -8.02 -2.31 15.81
N LEU A 303 -8.77 -3.19 16.46
CA LEU A 303 -10.09 -2.88 17.01
C LEU A 303 -10.01 -1.82 18.13
N ALA A 304 -9.05 -1.96 19.06
CA ALA A 304 -8.83 -0.97 20.11
C ALA A 304 -8.52 0.43 19.52
N ARG A 305 -7.65 0.49 18.50
CA ARG A 305 -7.38 1.71 17.73
C ARG A 305 -8.66 2.33 17.14
N ALA A 306 -9.49 1.47 16.50
CA ALA A 306 -10.69 1.94 15.82
C ALA A 306 -11.76 2.46 16.81
N ILE A 307 -11.97 1.78 17.93
CA ILE A 307 -12.99 2.19 18.91
C ILE A 307 -12.52 3.36 19.79
N LEU A 308 -11.20 3.57 19.94
CA LEU A 308 -10.66 4.72 20.65
C LEU A 308 -10.90 6.03 19.91
N LYS A 309 -11.00 5.98 18.58
CA LYS A 309 -11.27 7.17 17.78
C LYS A 309 -12.67 7.69 18.07
N PRO A 310 -12.84 8.98 18.49
CA PRO A 310 -14.13 9.59 18.65
C PRO A 310 -14.77 9.79 17.28
N ALA A 311 -15.73 8.94 16.91
CA ALA A 311 -16.40 8.96 15.63
C ALA A 311 -17.90 8.70 15.80
N GLU A 312 -18.70 9.25 14.88
CA GLU A 312 -20.16 9.07 14.85
C GLU A 312 -20.54 7.75 14.16
N ILE A 313 -19.66 7.26 13.27
CA ILE A 313 -19.83 6.04 12.50
C ILE A 313 -18.62 5.15 12.69
N LEU A 314 -18.82 3.91 13.12
CA LEU A 314 -17.80 2.88 13.23
C LEU A 314 -18.03 1.79 12.18
N ILE A 315 -17.06 1.58 11.33
CA ILE A 315 -17.08 0.53 10.31
C ILE A 315 -16.10 -0.57 10.70
N LEU A 316 -16.58 -1.82 10.75
CA LEU A 316 -15.81 -3.02 11.02
C LEU A 316 -15.82 -3.90 9.77
N ASP A 317 -14.79 -3.81 8.92
CA ASP A 317 -14.72 -4.60 7.69
C ASP A 317 -14.02 -5.94 7.96
N ASP A 318 -14.82 -6.97 8.24
CA ASP A 318 -14.35 -8.33 8.57
C ASP A 318 -13.32 -8.36 9.72
N ALA A 319 -13.35 -7.32 10.55
CA ALA A 319 -12.32 -7.03 11.55
C ALA A 319 -12.37 -7.95 12.78
N THR A 320 -13.31 -8.89 12.85
CA THR A 320 -13.46 -9.89 13.93
C THR A 320 -13.23 -11.33 13.45
N SER A 321 -12.86 -11.53 12.20
CA SER A 321 -12.76 -12.87 11.57
C SER A 321 -11.72 -13.80 12.22
N ALA A 322 -10.62 -13.26 12.77
CA ALA A 322 -9.60 -14.03 13.48
C ALA A 322 -9.88 -14.20 14.99
N LEU A 323 -11.02 -13.71 15.48
CA LEU A 323 -11.46 -13.92 16.86
C LEU A 323 -12.25 -15.23 16.96
N ASP A 324 -12.07 -15.93 18.09
CA ASP A 324 -12.98 -17.02 18.46
C ASP A 324 -14.37 -16.46 18.86
N THR A 325 -15.37 -17.32 18.80
CA THR A 325 -16.77 -16.92 19.00
C THR A 325 -17.03 -16.29 20.39
N LYS A 326 -16.31 -16.74 21.43
CA LYS A 326 -16.45 -16.20 22.79
C LYS A 326 -15.87 -14.79 22.90
N THR A 327 -14.66 -14.59 22.39
CA THR A 327 -13.98 -13.28 22.35
C THR A 327 -14.75 -12.29 21.49
N GLU A 328 -15.27 -12.71 20.34
CA GLU A 328 -16.10 -11.87 19.47
C GLU A 328 -17.38 -11.43 20.18
N ALA A 329 -18.07 -12.37 20.89
CA ALA A 329 -19.26 -12.04 21.65
C ALA A 329 -18.99 -11.03 22.77
N ALA A 330 -17.87 -11.21 23.50
CA ALA A 330 -17.44 -10.30 24.55
C ALA A 330 -17.10 -8.91 23.99
N PHE A 331 -16.43 -8.85 22.83
CA PHE A 331 -16.13 -7.60 22.14
C PHE A 331 -17.41 -6.81 21.79
N PHE A 332 -18.39 -7.42 21.11
CA PHE A 332 -19.62 -6.71 20.75
C PHE A 332 -20.42 -6.27 21.98
N SER A 333 -20.45 -7.06 23.04
CA SER A 333 -21.08 -6.68 24.32
C SER A 333 -20.36 -5.48 24.96
N ALA A 334 -19.02 -5.45 24.92
CA ALA A 334 -18.24 -4.33 25.43
C ALA A 334 -18.39 -3.08 24.53
N LEU A 335 -18.41 -3.25 23.20
CA LEU A 335 -18.58 -2.18 22.23
C LEU A 335 -19.90 -1.43 22.41
N SER A 336 -20.99 -2.12 22.69
CA SER A 336 -22.31 -1.47 22.93
C SER A 336 -22.28 -0.53 24.14
N ARG A 337 -21.48 -0.85 25.16
CA ARG A 337 -21.30 -0.03 26.36
C ARG A 337 -20.25 1.05 26.19
N PHE A 338 -19.19 0.76 25.45
CA PHE A 338 -18.06 1.69 25.23
C PHE A 338 -18.44 2.84 24.28
N ALA A 339 -19.19 2.53 23.22
CA ALA A 339 -19.61 3.50 22.19
C ALA A 339 -21.15 3.50 22.02
N PRO A 340 -21.90 4.00 23.03
CA PRO A 340 -23.36 4.11 22.92
C PRO A 340 -23.71 5.18 21.88
N GLY A 341 -24.76 4.95 21.09
CA GLY A 341 -25.25 5.92 20.11
C GLY A 341 -24.43 6.05 18.83
N VAL A 342 -23.28 5.40 18.73
CA VAL A 342 -22.48 5.34 17.49
C VAL A 342 -23.14 4.40 16.48
N THR A 343 -23.28 4.85 15.23
CA THR A 343 -23.75 4.02 14.12
C THR A 343 -22.69 2.97 13.80
N LYS A 344 -23.06 1.69 13.79
CA LYS A 344 -22.13 0.57 13.58
C LYS A 344 -22.44 -0.15 12.29
N ILE A 345 -21.47 -0.24 11.39
CA ILE A 345 -21.56 -0.97 10.13
C ILE A 345 -20.58 -2.13 10.18
N VAL A 346 -21.11 -3.34 10.31
CA VAL A 346 -20.31 -4.55 10.50
C VAL A 346 -20.38 -5.40 9.25
N VAL A 347 -19.30 -5.45 8.49
CA VAL A 347 -19.16 -6.45 7.42
C VAL A 347 -18.89 -7.80 8.08
N ALA A 348 -19.87 -8.69 8.01
CA ALA A 348 -19.84 -9.97 8.69
C ALA A 348 -19.82 -11.14 7.67
N GLN A 349 -19.01 -12.15 7.98
CA GLN A 349 -19.03 -13.42 7.28
C GLN A 349 -19.84 -14.49 8.05
N ARG A 350 -19.94 -14.34 9.37
CA ARG A 350 -20.63 -15.28 10.26
C ARG A 350 -22.05 -14.83 10.54
N ILE A 351 -23.01 -15.76 10.44
CA ILE A 351 -24.41 -15.52 10.85
C ILE A 351 -24.50 -15.12 12.33
N SER A 352 -23.70 -15.74 13.20
CA SER A 352 -23.66 -15.41 14.63
C SER A 352 -23.34 -13.96 14.92
N THR A 353 -22.51 -13.35 14.09
CA THR A 353 -22.19 -11.91 14.16
C THR A 353 -23.35 -11.07 13.65
N ALA A 354 -23.90 -11.42 12.48
CA ALA A 354 -24.99 -10.69 11.85
C ALA A 354 -26.28 -10.65 12.69
N ARG A 355 -26.61 -11.72 13.39
CA ARG A 355 -27.79 -11.82 14.29
C ARG A 355 -27.78 -10.79 15.45
N ARG A 356 -26.63 -10.17 15.73
CA ARG A 356 -26.48 -9.14 16.80
C ARG A 356 -26.81 -7.73 16.31
N ALA A 357 -26.93 -7.58 14.99
CA ALA A 357 -27.27 -6.29 14.38
C ALA A 357 -28.79 -6.05 14.48
N ASP A 358 -29.18 -4.78 14.53
CA ASP A 358 -30.59 -4.37 14.48
C ASP A 358 -31.19 -4.69 13.11
N ARG A 359 -30.34 -4.64 12.05
CA ARG A 359 -30.73 -4.94 10.70
C ARG A 359 -29.57 -5.53 9.90
N ILE A 360 -29.88 -6.42 8.98
CA ILE A 360 -28.93 -7.11 8.10
C ILE A 360 -29.21 -6.67 6.67
N ILE A 361 -28.15 -6.30 5.94
CA ILE A 361 -28.16 -6.01 4.52
C ILE A 361 -27.50 -7.18 3.81
N VAL A 362 -28.17 -7.81 2.87
CA VAL A 362 -27.64 -8.91 2.06
C VAL A 362 -27.31 -8.40 0.67
N LEU A 363 -26.02 -8.46 0.32
CA LEU A 363 -25.52 -8.10 -1.01
C LEU A 363 -25.36 -9.37 -1.85
N GLU A 364 -25.95 -9.37 -3.03
CA GLU A 364 -25.81 -10.44 -4.02
C GLU A 364 -25.69 -9.86 -5.43
N LYS A 365 -24.71 -10.36 -6.20
CA LYS A 365 -24.51 -10.00 -7.62
C LYS A 365 -24.60 -8.48 -7.89
N GLY A 366 -24.03 -7.68 -7.00
CA GLY A 366 -23.97 -6.22 -7.14
C GLY A 366 -25.26 -5.49 -6.82
N ARG A 367 -26.20 -6.11 -6.09
CA ARG A 367 -27.47 -5.50 -5.66
C ARG A 367 -27.78 -5.85 -4.21
N ILE A 368 -28.68 -5.12 -3.60
CA ILE A 368 -29.27 -5.49 -2.31
C ILE A 368 -30.32 -6.58 -2.58
N ALA A 369 -30.05 -7.81 -2.13
CA ALA A 369 -30.96 -8.95 -2.23
C ALA A 369 -32.03 -8.95 -1.15
N GLY A 370 -31.72 -8.39 0.02
CA GLY A 370 -32.66 -8.27 1.13
C GLY A 370 -32.16 -7.36 2.23
N VAL A 371 -33.08 -6.77 2.97
CA VAL A 371 -32.83 -5.95 4.16
C VAL A 371 -33.86 -6.31 5.21
N GLY A 372 -33.45 -6.68 6.42
CA GLY A 372 -34.35 -7.02 7.51
C GLY A 372 -33.61 -7.62 8.69
N THR A 373 -34.36 -8.13 9.67
CA THR A 373 -33.84 -8.90 10.79
C THR A 373 -33.43 -10.31 10.35
N HIS A 374 -32.73 -11.03 11.22
CA HIS A 374 -32.36 -12.43 10.96
C HIS A 374 -33.56 -13.31 10.58
N ASP A 375 -34.64 -13.22 11.35
CA ASP A 375 -35.82 -14.06 11.18
C ASP A 375 -36.61 -13.70 9.91
N GLU A 376 -36.74 -12.43 9.58
CA GLU A 376 -37.35 -11.95 8.34
C GLU A 376 -36.57 -12.43 7.11
N LEU A 377 -35.24 -12.35 7.14
CA LEU A 377 -34.40 -12.75 6.02
C LEU A 377 -34.35 -14.28 5.84
N LEU A 378 -34.46 -15.05 6.91
CA LEU A 378 -34.59 -16.50 6.84
C LEU A 378 -35.88 -16.92 6.13
N GLN A 379 -36.94 -16.09 6.20
CA GLN A 379 -38.22 -16.39 5.53
C GLN A 379 -38.28 -15.88 4.09
N ASN A 380 -37.67 -14.68 3.83
CA ASN A 380 -37.97 -13.91 2.63
C ASN A 380 -36.76 -13.69 1.70
N CYS A 381 -35.54 -14.11 2.06
CA CYS A 381 -34.32 -13.84 1.28
C CYS A 381 -33.57 -15.15 0.97
N ALA A 382 -33.67 -15.62 -0.28
CA ALA A 382 -33.03 -16.87 -0.71
C ALA A 382 -31.51 -16.82 -0.54
N ALA A 383 -30.84 -15.70 -0.87
CA ALA A 383 -29.41 -15.53 -0.68
C ALA A 383 -28.98 -15.63 0.79
N TYR A 384 -29.81 -15.14 1.71
CA TYR A 384 -29.52 -15.27 3.15
C TYR A 384 -29.74 -16.69 3.65
N GLN A 385 -30.79 -17.36 3.16
CA GLN A 385 -31.07 -18.78 3.49
C GLN A 385 -29.92 -19.69 3.07
N GLU A 386 -29.35 -19.46 1.87
CA GLU A 386 -28.21 -20.23 1.38
C GLU A 386 -26.97 -20.02 2.25
N ILE A 387 -26.66 -18.79 2.65
CA ILE A 387 -25.56 -18.48 3.58
C ILE A 387 -25.82 -19.15 4.93
N ALA A 388 -27.04 -19.10 5.45
CA ALA A 388 -27.40 -19.70 6.74
C ALA A 388 -27.28 -21.23 6.70
N ALA A 389 -27.78 -21.87 5.65
CA ALA A 389 -27.69 -23.32 5.46
C ALA A 389 -26.24 -23.80 5.36
N SER A 390 -25.37 -23.05 4.67
CA SER A 390 -23.95 -23.38 4.53
C SER A 390 -23.18 -23.35 5.86
N GLN A 391 -23.65 -22.55 6.82
CA GLN A 391 -23.02 -22.42 8.15
C GLN A 391 -23.64 -23.34 9.21
N SER A 392 -24.91 -23.68 9.06
CA SER A 392 -25.61 -24.60 9.98
C SER A 392 -25.18 -26.06 9.82
N GLY A 393 -24.68 -26.46 8.66
CA GLY A 393 -24.18 -27.80 8.38
C GLY A 393 -22.73 -28.05 8.84
N ARG A 394 -22.12 -27.15 9.56
CA ARG A 394 -20.76 -27.23 10.11
C ARG A 394 -20.69 -27.26 11.65
N ALA A 395 -21.81 -27.48 12.32
CA ALA A 395 -21.87 -27.66 13.77
C ALA A 395 -21.78 -29.13 14.18
#